data_bdab6d91cfec72db78ad1d59e431c923
#
_entry.id   bdab6d91cfec72db78ad1d59e431c923
#
_cell.length_a   1.000
_cell.length_b   1.000
_cell.length_c   1.000
_cell.angle_alpha   90.00
_cell.angle_beta   90.00
_cell.angle_gamma   90.00
#
_symmetry.space_group_name_H-M   'P 1'
#
loop_
_entity.id
_entity.type
_entity.pdbx_description
1 polymer ?
#
loop_
_entity_poly.entity_id
_entity_poly.type
_entity_poly.pdbx_seq_one_letter_code
_entity_poly.pdbx_strand_id
1 'polypeptide(L)'
;MFQRITILHRIRLLFSKERESYFALYRILGFYPRTISYYKEALLHKSSTVRSAKGYKLNNERLEFLGDAILDAIVADVVYKHFEGKREGFLTNTRSKIVQRETLNKIAVEIGLDKLITYSTHSSNHNSYMCGNAFEALIGAIYLDRGYDACMRFMQERILHKLINIDKVAYKEVNFKSKLIEWSQKNKVELEFRLVEQTQDVSSPVFQSDALLEGIVGGSGTGYSKKESQQAAAKQALGRLKKDSEFIDAVFAAKKARSVTVEVSDTAAVILNEDPVTVYTEDPAEEEETHDSTSDDKLTPISRPNLDEVERIIAEAEEQAFREARS
;
A
#
# COMPACT_ATOMS: atom_id res chain seq x y z
N MET A 1 19.86 3.09 -25.62
CA MET A 1 21.25 3.38 -26.04
C MET A 1 22.08 3.63 -24.78
N PHE A 2 22.84 2.64 -24.32
CA PHE A 2 23.73 2.79 -23.17
C PHE A 2 24.78 3.85 -23.53
N GLN A 3 24.70 5.03 -22.91
CA GLN A 3 25.78 6.00 -23.03
C GLN A 3 27.06 5.32 -22.48
N ARG A 4 27.96 5.01 -23.39
CA ARG A 4 29.30 4.51 -23.08
C ARG A 4 29.90 5.49 -22.09
N ILE A 5 30.10 5.07 -20.85
CA ILE A 5 30.95 5.77 -19.89
C ILE A 5 32.28 5.94 -20.61
N THR A 6 32.69 7.18 -20.80
CA THR A 6 33.97 7.50 -21.47
C THR A 6 35.07 6.72 -20.76
N ILE A 7 35.95 6.06 -21.52
CA ILE A 7 37.08 5.26 -21.00
C ILE A 7 37.82 6.02 -19.89
N LEU A 8 37.97 7.32 -20.04
CA LEU A 8 38.53 8.22 -19.03
C LEU A 8 37.79 8.18 -17.68
N HIS A 9 36.47 8.05 -17.67
CA HIS A 9 35.71 7.96 -16.42
C HIS A 9 35.94 6.62 -15.72
N ARG A 10 36.07 5.52 -16.47
CA ARG A 10 36.43 4.21 -15.92
C ARG A 10 37.83 4.19 -15.33
N ILE A 11 38.79 4.86 -16.00
CA ILE A 11 40.18 4.98 -15.51
C ILE A 11 40.18 5.81 -14.22
N ARG A 12 39.46 6.94 -14.17
CA ARG A 12 39.35 7.78 -12.97
C ARG A 12 38.71 7.05 -11.78
N LEU A 13 37.75 6.14 -12.02
CA LEU A 13 37.15 5.31 -10.97
C LEU A 13 38.14 4.31 -10.34
N LEU A 14 39.11 3.82 -11.09
CA LEU A 14 40.13 2.87 -10.61
C LEU A 14 41.04 3.50 -9.56
N PHE A 15 41.24 4.81 -9.60
CA PHE A 15 42.07 5.60 -8.69
C PHE A 15 41.27 6.36 -7.61
N SER A 16 39.94 6.19 -7.57
CA SER A 16 39.09 6.85 -6.60
C SER A 16 39.16 6.16 -5.23
N LYS A 17 39.26 6.93 -4.15
CA LYS A 17 39.10 6.44 -2.76
C LYS A 17 37.72 5.76 -2.53
N GLU A 18 36.76 5.98 -3.42
CA GLU A 18 35.39 5.47 -3.34
C GLU A 18 35.15 4.26 -4.27
N ARG A 19 36.21 3.67 -4.81
CA ARG A 19 36.14 2.59 -5.78
C ARG A 19 35.22 1.45 -5.35
N GLU A 20 35.33 1.01 -4.10
CA GLU A 20 34.51 -0.09 -3.55
C GLU A 20 33.03 0.27 -3.56
N SER A 21 32.67 1.50 -3.14
CA SER A 21 31.29 1.97 -3.16
C SER A 21 30.71 2.01 -4.58
N TYR A 22 31.49 2.45 -5.58
CA TYR A 22 31.05 2.43 -6.98
C TYR A 22 30.82 1.01 -7.50
N PHE A 23 31.67 0.03 -7.15
CA PHE A 23 31.50 -1.36 -7.58
C PHE A 23 30.33 -2.02 -6.85
N ALA A 24 30.13 -1.77 -5.58
CA ALA A 24 28.99 -2.28 -4.82
C ALA A 24 27.68 -1.77 -5.43
N LEU A 25 27.58 -0.48 -5.69
CA LEU A 25 26.42 0.13 -6.33
C LEU A 25 26.21 -0.38 -7.77
N TYR A 26 27.27 -0.55 -8.55
CA TYR A 26 27.17 -1.10 -9.90
C TYR A 26 26.53 -2.50 -9.94
N ARG A 27 26.86 -3.36 -8.98
CA ARG A 27 26.26 -4.71 -8.89
C ARG A 27 24.73 -4.63 -8.73
N ILE A 28 24.24 -3.69 -7.92
CA ILE A 28 22.82 -3.48 -7.67
C ILE A 28 22.18 -2.80 -8.88
N LEU A 29 22.72 -1.66 -9.31
CA LEU A 29 22.12 -0.78 -10.29
C LEU A 29 22.22 -1.27 -11.74
N GLY A 30 23.32 -1.97 -12.09
CA GLY A 30 23.68 -2.30 -13.46
C GLY A 30 24.37 -1.17 -14.24
N PHE A 31 24.57 -0.02 -13.58
CA PHE A 31 25.27 1.15 -14.11
C PHE A 31 26.08 1.85 -13.01
N TYR A 32 27.03 2.69 -13.38
CA TYR A 32 27.80 3.49 -12.44
C TYR A 32 27.08 4.81 -12.12
N PRO A 33 26.98 5.23 -10.85
CA PRO A 33 26.50 6.58 -10.48
C PRO A 33 27.29 7.69 -11.20
N ARG A 34 26.60 8.77 -11.58
CA ARG A 34 27.23 10.03 -11.97
C ARG A 34 27.62 10.83 -10.73
N THR A 35 26.69 10.93 -9.80
CA THR A 35 26.77 11.67 -8.55
C THR A 35 26.60 10.72 -7.37
N ILE A 36 27.70 10.12 -6.90
CA ILE A 36 27.66 9.08 -5.86
C ILE A 36 27.08 9.55 -4.52
N SER A 37 27.12 10.87 -4.24
CA SER A 37 26.61 11.44 -2.99
C SER A 37 25.12 11.14 -2.78
N TYR A 38 24.28 11.17 -3.83
CA TYR A 38 22.87 10.81 -3.72
C TYR A 38 22.68 9.37 -3.23
N TYR A 39 23.46 8.44 -3.76
CA TYR A 39 23.38 7.02 -3.38
C TYR A 39 23.91 6.77 -1.98
N LYS A 40 24.96 7.48 -1.57
CA LYS A 40 25.43 7.41 -0.18
C LYS A 40 24.39 7.94 0.79
N GLU A 41 23.74 9.06 0.48
CA GLU A 41 22.66 9.62 1.29
C GLU A 41 21.45 8.66 1.36
N ALA A 42 21.06 8.01 0.25
CA ALA A 42 20.01 7.03 0.22
C ALA A 42 20.25 5.82 1.15
N LEU A 43 21.53 5.51 1.41
CA LEU A 43 21.93 4.41 2.29
C LEU A 43 22.08 4.83 3.76
N LEU A 44 21.87 6.10 4.11
CA LEU A 44 21.97 6.60 5.49
C LEU A 44 20.61 6.51 6.17
N HIS A 45 20.43 5.50 7.02
CA HIS A 45 19.22 5.41 7.85
C HIS A 45 19.09 6.61 8.80
N LYS A 46 17.86 6.98 9.17
CA LYS A 46 17.59 8.10 10.11
C LYS A 46 18.31 8.01 11.46
N SER A 47 18.72 6.83 11.91
CA SER A 47 19.51 6.65 13.12
C SER A 47 21.00 6.99 12.90
N SER A 48 21.47 7.16 11.66
CA SER A 48 22.86 7.51 11.36
C SER A 48 23.27 8.82 12.04
N THR A 49 24.52 8.88 12.48
CA THR A 49 25.12 10.08 13.10
C THR A 49 25.87 10.97 12.11
N VAL A 50 25.88 10.61 10.83
CA VAL A 50 26.59 11.33 9.77
C VAL A 50 26.01 12.74 9.59
N ARG A 51 26.91 13.73 9.48
CA ARG A 51 26.56 15.14 9.27
C ARG A 51 27.19 15.69 7.99
N SER A 52 26.51 16.65 7.38
CA SER A 52 27.04 17.42 6.26
C SER A 52 28.17 18.36 6.72
N ALA A 53 28.94 18.89 5.77
CA ALA A 53 29.96 19.92 6.04
C ALA A 53 29.37 21.18 6.72
N LYS A 54 28.05 21.41 6.59
CA LYS A 54 27.34 22.54 7.25
C LYS A 54 26.74 22.14 8.61
N GLY A 55 27.05 20.92 9.13
CA GLY A 55 26.59 20.44 10.43
C GLY A 55 25.18 19.80 10.45
N TYR A 56 24.41 19.83 9.37
CA TYR A 56 23.10 19.20 9.31
C TYR A 56 23.20 17.67 9.32
N LYS A 57 22.32 17.00 10.05
CA LYS A 57 22.22 15.54 10.04
C LYS A 57 21.78 15.06 8.65
N LEU A 58 22.53 14.11 8.09
CA LEU A 58 22.20 13.49 6.81
C LEU A 58 21.46 12.19 7.07
N ASN A 59 20.36 11.97 6.36
CA ASN A 59 19.60 10.73 6.33
C ASN A 59 18.88 10.58 4.99
N ASN A 60 18.22 9.46 4.81
CA ASN A 60 17.55 9.11 3.56
C ASN A 60 16.08 9.58 3.46
N GLU A 61 15.49 10.16 4.49
CA GLU A 61 14.05 10.47 4.54
C GLU A 61 13.56 11.34 3.37
N ARG A 62 14.33 12.34 2.95
CA ARG A 62 13.95 13.18 1.81
C ARG A 62 14.01 12.46 0.47
N LEU A 63 14.98 11.56 0.31
CA LEU A 63 15.10 10.70 -0.89
C LEU A 63 14.04 9.61 -0.88
N GLU A 64 13.70 9.05 0.27
CA GLU A 64 12.60 8.12 0.49
C GLU A 64 11.28 8.75 0.03
N PHE A 65 10.94 9.95 0.53
CA PHE A 65 9.73 10.69 0.12
C PHE A 65 9.64 10.89 -1.40
N LEU A 66 10.74 11.30 -2.04
CA LEU A 66 10.76 11.49 -3.49
C LEU A 66 10.67 10.15 -4.23
N GLY A 67 11.41 9.16 -3.74
CA GLY A 67 11.51 7.84 -4.36
C GLY A 67 10.21 7.05 -4.30
N ASP A 68 9.45 7.14 -3.22
CA ASP A 68 8.12 6.55 -3.08
C ASP A 68 7.18 7.03 -4.20
N ALA A 69 7.08 8.35 -4.42
CA ALA A 69 6.24 8.91 -5.48
C ALA A 69 6.67 8.45 -6.89
N ILE A 70 7.99 8.39 -7.16
CA ILE A 70 8.52 7.93 -8.44
C ILE A 70 8.29 6.43 -8.62
N LEU A 71 8.48 5.63 -7.58
CA LEU A 71 8.23 4.19 -7.58
C LEU A 71 6.77 3.87 -7.88
N ASP A 72 5.85 4.56 -7.20
CA ASP A 72 4.41 4.43 -7.42
C ASP A 72 4.02 4.74 -8.87
N ALA A 73 4.55 5.81 -9.45
CA ALA A 73 4.31 6.17 -10.84
C ALA A 73 4.84 5.10 -11.82
N ILE A 74 6.04 4.57 -11.59
CA ILE A 74 6.65 3.52 -12.42
C ILE A 74 5.83 2.23 -12.35
N VAL A 75 5.47 1.80 -11.14
CA VAL A 75 4.70 0.56 -10.96
C VAL A 75 3.30 0.71 -11.54
N ALA A 76 2.66 1.89 -11.40
CA ALA A 76 1.38 2.18 -12.04
C ALA A 76 1.46 2.07 -13.56
N ASP A 77 2.47 2.66 -14.21
CA ASP A 77 2.68 2.57 -15.67
C ASP A 77 2.88 1.12 -16.13
N VAL A 78 3.71 0.36 -15.41
CA VAL A 78 3.96 -1.05 -15.74
C VAL A 78 2.71 -1.90 -15.58
N VAL A 79 1.97 -1.75 -14.46
CA VAL A 79 0.75 -2.51 -14.20
C VAL A 79 -0.35 -2.15 -15.20
N TYR A 80 -0.50 -0.88 -15.56
CA TYR A 80 -1.45 -0.41 -16.55
C TYR A 80 -1.20 -1.06 -17.92
N LYS A 81 0.05 -1.06 -18.38
CA LYS A 81 0.45 -1.65 -19.68
C LYS A 81 0.40 -3.17 -19.67
N HIS A 82 0.70 -3.81 -18.53
CA HIS A 82 0.71 -5.26 -18.42
C HIS A 82 -0.69 -5.88 -18.41
N PHE A 83 -1.66 -5.21 -17.79
CA PHE A 83 -3.02 -5.70 -17.61
C PHE A 83 -4.03 -4.90 -18.43
N GLU A 84 -3.91 -4.94 -19.76
CA GLU A 84 -4.87 -4.31 -20.66
C GLU A 84 -6.30 -4.80 -20.39
N GLY A 85 -7.26 -3.88 -20.36
CA GLY A 85 -8.68 -4.17 -20.15
C GLY A 85 -9.08 -4.48 -18.70
N LYS A 86 -8.18 -4.47 -17.71
CA LYS A 86 -8.54 -4.57 -16.29
C LYS A 86 -9.06 -3.24 -15.73
N ARG A 87 -10.02 -3.34 -14.80
CA ARG A 87 -10.61 -2.16 -14.16
C ARG A 87 -9.64 -1.52 -13.15
N GLU A 88 -9.85 -0.24 -12.86
CA GLU A 88 -9.04 0.58 -11.96
C GLU A 88 -8.76 -0.11 -10.61
N GLY A 89 -9.77 -0.65 -9.93
CA GLY A 89 -9.60 -1.31 -8.63
C GLY A 89 -8.64 -2.53 -8.67
N PHE A 90 -8.59 -3.29 -9.79
CA PHE A 90 -7.62 -4.35 -9.97
C PHE A 90 -6.19 -3.79 -10.11
N LEU A 91 -6.02 -2.72 -10.89
CA LEU A 91 -4.72 -2.07 -11.12
C LEU A 91 -4.18 -1.47 -9.82
N THR A 92 -5.02 -0.75 -9.07
CA THR A 92 -4.68 -0.16 -7.77
C THR A 92 -4.30 -1.23 -6.74
N ASN A 93 -5.06 -2.32 -6.64
CA ASN A 93 -4.74 -3.44 -5.75
C ASN A 93 -3.41 -4.11 -6.14
N THR A 94 -3.16 -4.31 -7.44
CA THR A 94 -1.92 -4.92 -7.92
C THR A 94 -0.72 -4.02 -7.63
N ARG A 95 -0.82 -2.71 -7.91
CA ARG A 95 0.21 -1.73 -7.55
C ARG A 95 0.52 -1.80 -6.06
N SER A 96 -0.49 -1.67 -5.20
CA SER A 96 -0.33 -1.70 -3.75
C SER A 96 0.37 -2.97 -3.24
N LYS A 97 0.13 -4.13 -3.86
CA LYS A 97 0.82 -5.37 -3.51
C LYS A 97 2.30 -5.37 -3.91
N ILE A 98 2.66 -4.69 -4.99
CA ILE A 98 4.04 -4.58 -5.45
C ILE A 98 4.82 -3.60 -4.58
N VAL A 99 4.24 -2.42 -4.28
CA VAL A 99 4.92 -1.36 -3.51
C VAL A 99 4.74 -1.51 -2.00
N GLN A 100 3.99 -2.51 -1.53
CA GLN A 100 3.85 -2.70 -0.08
C GLN A 100 5.20 -2.94 0.59
N ARG A 101 5.36 -2.40 1.78
CA ARG A 101 6.59 -2.39 2.58
C ARG A 101 7.27 -3.75 2.72
N GLU A 102 6.49 -4.81 2.89
CA GLU A 102 7.02 -6.19 2.98
C GLU A 102 7.69 -6.64 1.67
N THR A 103 7.09 -6.30 0.53
CA THR A 103 7.66 -6.63 -0.80
C THR A 103 8.94 -5.84 -1.03
N LEU A 104 8.95 -4.53 -0.74
CA LEU A 104 10.13 -3.69 -0.92
C LEU A 104 11.29 -4.12 -0.02
N ASN A 105 11.02 -4.53 1.23
CA ASN A 105 12.03 -5.10 2.11
C ASN A 105 12.67 -6.36 1.52
N LYS A 106 11.85 -7.26 0.98
CA LYS A 106 12.36 -8.50 0.34
C LYS A 106 13.22 -8.17 -0.88
N ILE A 107 12.77 -7.26 -1.74
CA ILE A 107 13.53 -6.81 -2.91
C ILE A 107 14.88 -6.24 -2.49
N ALA A 108 14.89 -5.34 -1.50
CA ALA A 108 16.10 -4.70 -1.02
C ALA A 108 17.16 -5.70 -0.52
N VAL A 109 16.71 -6.72 0.23
CA VAL A 109 17.60 -7.80 0.69
C VAL A 109 18.09 -8.64 -0.48
N GLU A 110 17.20 -8.99 -1.42
CA GLU A 110 17.54 -9.86 -2.56
C GLU A 110 18.56 -9.23 -3.52
N ILE A 111 18.51 -7.89 -3.70
CA ILE A 111 19.53 -7.17 -4.46
C ILE A 111 20.80 -6.85 -3.65
N GLY A 112 20.83 -7.20 -2.35
CA GLY A 112 21.97 -6.98 -1.45
C GLY A 112 22.12 -5.53 -0.96
N LEU A 113 21.03 -4.75 -0.99
CA LEU A 113 21.04 -3.35 -0.52
C LEU A 113 21.22 -3.27 0.99
N ASP A 114 20.67 -4.24 1.74
CA ASP A 114 20.79 -4.40 3.19
C ASP A 114 22.23 -4.31 3.70
N LYS A 115 23.19 -4.83 2.92
CA LYS A 115 24.62 -4.85 3.25
C LYS A 115 25.30 -3.50 3.12
N LEU A 116 24.66 -2.54 2.46
CA LEU A 116 25.20 -1.21 2.21
C LEU A 116 24.61 -0.13 3.13
N ILE A 117 23.50 -0.44 3.83
CA ILE A 117 22.80 0.54 4.69
C ILE A 117 23.67 0.84 5.92
N THR A 118 23.85 2.14 6.19
CA THR A 118 24.56 2.64 7.37
C THR A 118 23.55 3.05 8.43
N TYR A 119 23.61 2.44 9.60
CA TYR A 119 22.72 2.74 10.75
C TYR A 119 23.49 2.69 12.08
N SER A 120 22.91 3.26 13.14
CA SER A 120 23.47 3.15 14.48
C SER A 120 22.99 1.88 15.18
N THR A 121 23.93 1.13 15.79
CA THR A 121 23.69 -0.17 16.46
C THR A 121 22.79 -0.07 17.71
N HIS A 122 22.54 1.13 18.25
CA HIS A 122 21.67 1.33 19.40
C HIS A 122 20.16 1.24 19.10
N SER A 123 19.77 1.04 17.83
CA SER A 123 18.37 0.94 17.38
C SER A 123 17.98 -0.49 17.07
N SER A 124 17.84 -1.34 18.11
CA SER A 124 17.65 -2.79 17.91
C SER A 124 16.20 -3.23 17.57
N ASN A 125 15.18 -2.41 17.71
CA ASN A 125 13.79 -2.85 17.62
C ASN A 125 12.98 -2.40 16.38
N HIS A 126 13.54 -1.65 15.43
CA HIS A 126 12.82 -1.16 14.24
C HIS A 126 13.44 -1.52 12.90
N ASN A 127 14.24 -2.58 12.82
CA ASN A 127 14.94 -2.97 11.58
C ASN A 127 14.02 -3.52 10.46
N SER A 128 12.75 -3.82 10.73
CA SER A 128 11.88 -4.47 9.74
C SER A 128 11.54 -3.59 8.51
N TYR A 129 11.69 -2.25 8.63
CA TYR A 129 11.31 -1.31 7.56
C TYR A 129 12.49 -0.60 6.89
N MET A 130 13.68 -0.73 7.46
CA MET A 130 14.87 0.01 7.02
C MET A 130 15.26 -0.28 5.57
N CYS A 131 15.12 -1.54 5.15
CA CYS A 131 15.50 -1.97 3.81
C CYS A 131 14.55 -1.42 2.75
N GLY A 132 13.22 -1.40 3.01
CA GLY A 132 12.23 -0.82 2.11
C GLY A 132 12.41 0.67 1.93
N ASN A 133 12.57 1.42 3.03
CA ASN A 133 12.82 2.86 2.99
C ASN A 133 14.13 3.19 2.22
N ALA A 134 15.18 2.39 2.42
CA ALA A 134 16.42 2.56 1.65
C ALA A 134 16.24 2.24 0.15
N PHE A 135 15.35 1.30 -0.20
CA PHE A 135 15.03 1.01 -1.59
C PHE A 135 14.28 2.17 -2.25
N GLU A 136 13.28 2.75 -1.59
CA GLU A 136 12.60 3.96 -2.06
C GLU A 136 13.59 5.11 -2.21
N ALA A 137 14.44 5.35 -1.21
CA ALA A 137 15.48 6.37 -1.28
C ALA A 137 16.48 6.11 -2.42
N LEU A 138 16.77 4.86 -2.75
CA LEU A 138 17.60 4.49 -3.90
C LEU A 138 16.93 4.89 -5.22
N ILE A 139 15.62 4.70 -5.36
CA ILE A 139 14.85 5.18 -6.52
C ILE A 139 14.94 6.71 -6.63
N GLY A 140 14.77 7.43 -5.52
CA GLY A 140 14.96 8.88 -5.46
C GLY A 140 16.37 9.33 -5.89
N ALA A 141 17.40 8.60 -5.46
CA ALA A 141 18.79 8.86 -5.86
C ALA A 141 19.01 8.63 -7.37
N ILE A 142 18.47 7.54 -7.94
CA ILE A 142 18.53 7.27 -9.38
C ILE A 142 17.84 8.39 -10.16
N TYR A 143 16.67 8.82 -9.70
CA TYR A 143 15.91 9.89 -10.33
C TYR A 143 16.71 11.20 -10.37
N LEU A 144 17.30 11.63 -9.26
CA LEU A 144 18.11 12.86 -9.20
C LEU A 144 19.39 12.76 -10.05
N ASP A 145 20.00 11.57 -10.14
CA ASP A 145 21.25 11.36 -10.87
C ASP A 145 21.01 11.19 -12.40
N ARG A 146 19.89 10.57 -12.81
CA ARG A 146 19.70 10.10 -14.18
C ARG A 146 18.30 10.26 -14.77
N GLY A 147 17.35 10.75 -13.99
CA GLY A 147 15.97 11.00 -14.42
C GLY A 147 15.09 9.75 -14.41
N TYR A 148 13.83 9.96 -14.78
CA TYR A 148 12.75 8.96 -14.73
C TYR A 148 13.02 7.71 -15.57
N ASP A 149 13.53 7.88 -16.80
CA ASP A 149 13.81 6.74 -17.70
C ASP A 149 14.84 5.76 -17.12
N ALA A 150 15.78 6.27 -16.32
CA ALA A 150 16.76 5.40 -15.67
C ALA A 150 16.13 4.62 -14.51
N CYS A 151 15.20 5.22 -13.76
CA CYS A 151 14.41 4.53 -12.75
C CYS A 151 13.53 3.45 -13.39
N MET A 152 12.83 3.77 -14.47
CA MET A 152 12.00 2.82 -15.21
C MET A 152 12.81 1.61 -15.68
N ARG A 153 13.96 1.85 -16.34
CA ARG A 153 14.84 0.75 -16.78
C ARG A 153 15.36 -0.09 -15.61
N PHE A 154 15.79 0.55 -14.53
CA PHE A 154 16.22 -0.16 -13.32
C PHE A 154 15.12 -1.06 -12.78
N MET A 155 13.91 -0.53 -12.61
CA MET A 155 12.76 -1.28 -12.13
C MET A 155 12.40 -2.45 -13.07
N GLN A 156 12.33 -2.24 -14.37
CA GLN A 156 12.00 -3.28 -15.34
C GLN A 156 13.08 -4.35 -15.40
N GLU A 157 14.34 -3.99 -15.66
CA GLU A 157 15.42 -4.94 -15.98
C GLU A 157 15.98 -5.64 -14.75
N ARG A 158 16.00 -4.99 -13.58
CA ARG A 158 16.65 -5.52 -12.38
C ARG A 158 15.65 -6.05 -11.35
N ILE A 159 14.45 -5.51 -11.30
CA ILE A 159 13.46 -5.82 -10.27
C ILE A 159 12.31 -6.64 -10.87
N LEU A 160 11.48 -6.05 -11.71
CA LEU A 160 10.23 -6.68 -12.15
C LEU A 160 10.46 -7.94 -12.98
N HIS A 161 11.40 -7.92 -13.94
CA HIS A 161 11.65 -9.10 -14.76
C HIS A 161 12.40 -10.23 -14.04
N LYS A 162 13.17 -9.92 -12.99
CA LYS A 162 14.03 -10.91 -12.31
C LYS A 162 13.47 -11.42 -11.01
N LEU A 163 12.84 -10.53 -10.23
CA LEU A 163 12.49 -10.81 -8.83
C LEU A 163 10.99 -10.89 -8.59
N ILE A 164 10.18 -10.25 -9.44
CA ILE A 164 8.74 -10.16 -9.26
C ILE A 164 8.01 -10.79 -10.44
N ASN A 165 7.26 -11.85 -10.18
CA ASN A 165 6.26 -12.31 -11.13
C ASN A 165 4.97 -11.48 -10.90
N ILE A 166 4.75 -10.48 -11.79
CA ILE A 166 3.63 -9.52 -11.68
C ILE A 166 2.28 -10.26 -11.67
N ASP A 167 2.09 -11.28 -12.50
CA ASP A 167 0.85 -12.06 -12.55
C ASP A 167 0.63 -12.81 -11.25
N LYS A 168 1.67 -13.46 -10.72
CA LYS A 168 1.58 -14.18 -9.44
C LYS A 168 1.24 -13.23 -8.29
N VAL A 169 1.78 -12.01 -8.28
CA VAL A 169 1.46 -10.99 -7.28
C VAL A 169 0.04 -10.48 -7.46
N ALA A 170 -0.37 -10.16 -8.69
CA ALA A 170 -1.72 -9.66 -9.00
C ALA A 170 -2.82 -10.64 -8.59
N TYR A 171 -2.65 -11.92 -8.92
CA TYR A 171 -3.65 -12.96 -8.65
C TYR A 171 -3.48 -13.64 -7.29
N LYS A 172 -2.46 -13.29 -6.49
CA LYS A 172 -2.34 -13.79 -5.13
C LYS A 172 -3.50 -13.28 -4.27
N GLU A 173 -4.38 -14.17 -3.85
CA GLU A 173 -5.48 -13.85 -2.96
C GLU A 173 -4.96 -13.57 -1.55
N VAL A 174 -4.86 -12.30 -1.19
CA VAL A 174 -4.31 -11.88 0.11
C VAL A 174 -5.40 -11.53 1.12
N ASN A 175 -6.59 -11.17 0.67
CA ASN A 175 -7.66 -10.72 1.58
C ASN A 175 -8.99 -11.45 1.34
N PHE A 176 -9.10 -12.64 1.94
CA PHE A 176 -10.33 -13.42 1.87
C PHE A 176 -11.50 -12.72 2.58
N LYS A 177 -11.22 -11.97 3.67
CA LYS A 177 -12.25 -11.21 4.39
C LYS A 177 -12.88 -10.17 3.49
N SER A 178 -12.09 -9.31 2.81
CA SER A 178 -12.61 -8.31 1.88
C SER A 178 -13.38 -8.93 0.72
N LYS A 179 -12.90 -10.05 0.17
CA LYS A 179 -13.62 -10.76 -0.89
C LYS A 179 -14.97 -11.32 -0.43
N LEU A 180 -15.04 -11.81 0.79
CA LEU A 180 -16.30 -12.30 1.34
C LEU A 180 -17.26 -11.14 1.61
N ILE A 181 -16.77 -9.99 2.08
CA ILE A 181 -17.55 -8.75 2.25
C ILE A 181 -18.07 -8.26 0.89
N GLU A 182 -17.23 -8.18 -0.13
CA GLU A 182 -17.63 -7.78 -1.48
C GLU A 182 -18.69 -8.74 -2.06
N TRP A 183 -18.51 -10.04 -1.84
CA TRP A 183 -19.48 -11.06 -2.27
C TRP A 183 -20.83 -10.88 -1.55
N SER A 184 -20.81 -10.67 -0.23
CA SER A 184 -22.02 -10.48 0.58
C SER A 184 -22.79 -9.21 0.16
N GLN A 185 -22.08 -8.08 -0.02
CA GLN A 185 -22.66 -6.83 -0.51
C GLN A 185 -23.28 -6.98 -1.90
N LYS A 186 -22.56 -7.60 -2.84
CA LYS A 186 -23.05 -7.84 -4.20
C LYS A 186 -24.30 -8.69 -4.22
N ASN A 187 -24.39 -9.69 -3.36
CA ASN A 187 -25.52 -10.61 -3.27
C ASN A 187 -26.58 -10.15 -2.26
N LYS A 188 -26.37 -9.01 -1.56
CA LYS A 188 -27.26 -8.50 -0.50
C LYS A 188 -27.51 -9.55 0.59
N VAL A 189 -26.47 -10.29 0.99
CA VAL A 189 -26.46 -11.30 2.04
C VAL A 189 -25.86 -10.67 3.28
N GLU A 190 -26.46 -10.86 4.45
CA GLU A 190 -25.92 -10.39 5.72
C GLU A 190 -24.70 -11.23 6.11
N LEU A 191 -23.59 -10.54 6.47
CA LEU A 191 -22.33 -11.17 6.85
C LEU A 191 -21.91 -10.68 8.23
N GLU A 192 -21.72 -11.63 9.14
CA GLU A 192 -21.20 -11.39 10.48
C GLU A 192 -19.89 -12.17 10.69
N PHE A 193 -18.91 -11.57 11.38
CA PHE A 193 -17.75 -12.27 11.91
C PHE A 193 -17.84 -12.36 13.43
N ARG A 194 -18.09 -13.56 13.95
CA ARG A 194 -18.23 -13.83 15.38
C ARG A 194 -16.94 -14.39 15.95
N LEU A 195 -16.43 -13.77 17.04
CA LEU A 195 -15.33 -14.35 17.80
C LEU A 195 -15.93 -15.46 18.69
N VAL A 196 -15.47 -16.70 18.50
CA VAL A 196 -16.00 -17.87 19.23
C VAL A 196 -15.21 -18.12 20.50
N GLU A 197 -13.88 -18.09 20.40
CA GLU A 197 -12.99 -18.41 21.50
C GLU A 197 -11.70 -17.59 21.41
N GLN A 198 -11.19 -17.19 22.58
CA GLN A 198 -9.88 -16.61 22.76
C GLN A 198 -9.18 -17.35 23.88
N THR A 199 -8.24 -18.22 23.54
CA THR A 199 -7.42 -18.92 24.54
C THR A 199 -6.34 -17.97 25.04
N GLN A 200 -6.41 -17.58 26.31
CA GLN A 200 -5.40 -16.78 26.98
C GLN A 200 -4.27 -17.66 27.51
N ASP A 201 -3.52 -18.29 26.64
CA ASP A 201 -2.23 -18.84 27.05
C ASP A 201 -1.20 -17.69 26.99
N VAL A 202 -0.52 -17.43 28.10
CA VAL A 202 0.35 -16.25 28.35
C VAL A 202 1.47 -16.11 27.31
N SER A 203 1.77 -17.18 26.57
CA SER A 203 2.84 -17.20 25.55
C SER A 203 2.37 -17.02 24.11
N SER A 204 1.11 -17.34 23.76
CA SER A 204 0.60 -17.19 22.39
C SER A 204 -0.94 -17.26 22.36
N PRO A 205 -1.65 -16.13 22.37
CA PRO A 205 -3.10 -16.13 22.31
C PRO A 205 -3.58 -16.71 20.96
N VAL A 206 -4.50 -17.68 21.00
CA VAL A 206 -5.15 -18.22 19.80
C VAL A 206 -6.57 -17.69 19.74
N PHE A 207 -6.93 -17.10 18.63
CA PHE A 207 -8.27 -16.58 18.33
C PHE A 207 -8.98 -17.55 17.39
N GLN A 208 -10.26 -17.84 17.68
CA GLN A 208 -11.14 -18.55 16.77
C GLN A 208 -12.30 -17.66 16.37
N SER A 209 -12.53 -17.52 15.07
CA SER A 209 -13.63 -16.73 14.53
C SER A 209 -14.45 -17.56 13.52
N ASP A 210 -15.76 -17.30 13.51
CA ASP A 210 -16.69 -17.82 12.52
C ASP A 210 -17.14 -16.72 11.56
N ALA A 211 -17.30 -17.05 10.29
CA ALA A 211 -17.95 -16.22 9.30
C ALA A 211 -19.37 -16.74 9.07
N LEU A 212 -20.38 -15.95 9.43
CA LEU A 212 -21.79 -16.28 9.30
C LEU A 212 -22.40 -15.54 8.11
N LEU A 213 -23.17 -16.25 7.31
CA LEU A 213 -23.93 -15.74 6.18
C LEU A 213 -25.42 -15.97 6.44
N GLU A 214 -26.20 -14.89 6.63
CA GLU A 214 -27.60 -14.95 7.09
C GLU A 214 -27.76 -15.83 8.36
N GLY A 215 -26.82 -15.69 9.31
CA GLY A 215 -26.80 -16.47 10.55
C GLY A 215 -26.27 -17.91 10.42
N ILE A 216 -26.00 -18.38 9.19
CA ILE A 216 -25.50 -19.74 8.94
C ILE A 216 -23.97 -19.72 8.92
N VAL A 217 -23.30 -20.58 9.70
CA VAL A 217 -21.84 -20.67 9.72
C VAL A 217 -21.33 -21.15 8.37
N GLY A 218 -20.68 -20.23 7.64
CA GLY A 218 -20.05 -20.49 6.36
C GLY A 218 -18.63 -21.02 6.47
N GLY A 219 -17.90 -20.62 7.51
CA GLY A 219 -16.56 -21.11 7.76
C GLY A 219 -16.04 -20.67 9.11
N SER A 220 -15.12 -21.48 9.67
CA SER A 220 -14.44 -21.22 10.93
C SER A 220 -12.93 -21.11 10.68
N GLY A 221 -12.24 -20.27 11.48
CA GLY A 221 -10.81 -20.08 11.33
C GLY A 221 -10.14 -19.76 12.64
N THR A 222 -8.89 -20.23 12.78
CA THR A 222 -8.02 -19.94 13.92
C THR A 222 -6.81 -19.14 13.47
N GLY A 223 -6.25 -18.33 14.36
CA GLY A 223 -5.05 -17.54 14.10
C GLY A 223 -4.51 -16.90 15.37
N TYR A 224 -3.31 -16.34 15.29
CA TYR A 224 -2.66 -15.65 16.42
C TYR A 224 -3.15 -14.19 16.59
N SER A 225 -4.09 -13.75 15.76
CA SER A 225 -4.78 -12.47 15.89
C SER A 225 -6.23 -12.59 15.42
N LYS A 226 -7.11 -11.72 15.90
CA LYS A 226 -8.50 -11.60 15.44
C LYS A 226 -8.56 -11.45 13.90
N LYS A 227 -7.66 -10.67 13.32
CA LYS A 227 -7.59 -10.48 11.87
C LYS A 227 -7.25 -11.77 11.12
N GLU A 228 -6.30 -12.54 11.61
CA GLU A 228 -5.87 -13.79 11.00
C GLU A 228 -6.96 -14.87 11.08
N SER A 229 -7.62 -15.02 12.25
CA SER A 229 -8.73 -15.98 12.41
C SER A 229 -9.90 -15.64 11.47
N GLN A 230 -10.26 -14.35 11.33
CA GLN A 230 -11.30 -13.91 10.40
C GLN A 230 -10.93 -14.13 8.93
N GLN A 231 -9.65 -13.99 8.54
CA GLN A 231 -9.17 -14.32 7.20
C GLN A 231 -9.29 -15.82 6.90
N ALA A 232 -8.95 -16.67 7.87
CA ALA A 232 -9.08 -18.12 7.75
C ALA A 232 -10.55 -18.54 7.62
N ALA A 233 -11.43 -17.98 8.45
CA ALA A 233 -12.88 -18.22 8.39
C ALA A 233 -13.46 -17.79 7.03
N ALA A 234 -13.11 -16.59 6.55
CA ALA A 234 -13.55 -16.08 5.25
C ALA A 234 -13.06 -16.96 4.08
N LYS A 235 -11.83 -17.48 4.16
CA LYS A 235 -11.28 -18.41 3.16
C LYS A 235 -12.11 -19.67 3.06
N GLN A 236 -12.48 -20.24 4.20
CA GLN A 236 -13.32 -21.45 4.24
C GLN A 236 -14.73 -21.17 3.71
N ALA A 237 -15.37 -20.07 4.13
CA ALA A 237 -16.68 -19.64 3.65
C ALA A 237 -16.71 -19.45 2.12
N LEU A 238 -15.72 -18.74 1.55
CA LEU A 238 -15.58 -18.59 0.10
C LEU A 238 -15.35 -19.93 -0.63
N GLY A 239 -14.68 -20.87 0.03
CA GLY A 239 -14.49 -22.22 -0.48
C GLY A 239 -15.81 -22.98 -0.58
N ARG A 240 -16.68 -22.90 0.45
CA ARG A 240 -18.02 -23.49 0.47
C ARG A 240 -18.94 -22.85 -0.55
N LEU A 241 -18.97 -21.51 -0.64
CA LEU A 241 -19.72 -20.78 -1.66
C LEU A 241 -19.36 -21.15 -3.10
N LYS A 242 -18.20 -21.75 -3.35
CA LYS A 242 -17.80 -22.21 -4.68
C LYS A 242 -18.14 -23.67 -4.98
N LYS A 243 -18.32 -24.51 -3.95
CA LYS A 243 -18.36 -25.97 -4.11
C LYS A 243 -19.60 -26.63 -3.53
N ASP A 244 -20.29 -25.97 -2.60
CA ASP A 244 -21.37 -26.53 -1.79
C ASP A 244 -22.70 -25.86 -2.21
N SER A 245 -23.45 -26.49 -3.13
CA SER A 245 -24.73 -25.96 -3.62
C SER A 245 -25.79 -25.92 -2.51
N GLU A 246 -25.81 -26.94 -1.62
CA GLU A 246 -26.76 -26.99 -0.52
C GLU A 246 -26.57 -25.82 0.45
N PHE A 247 -25.31 -25.49 0.73
CA PHE A 247 -24.97 -24.31 1.55
C PHE A 247 -25.42 -23.00 0.89
N ILE A 248 -25.20 -22.85 -0.42
CA ILE A 248 -25.64 -21.67 -1.17
C ILE A 248 -27.16 -21.53 -1.10
N ASP A 249 -27.90 -22.63 -1.35
CA ASP A 249 -29.35 -22.64 -1.32
C ASP A 249 -29.90 -22.31 0.07
N ALA A 250 -29.28 -22.84 1.14
CA ALA A 250 -29.63 -22.52 2.52
C ALA A 250 -29.43 -21.02 2.84
N VAL A 251 -28.30 -20.41 2.43
CA VAL A 251 -28.04 -18.99 2.60
C VAL A 251 -29.07 -18.12 1.89
N PHE A 252 -29.41 -18.45 0.63
CA PHE A 252 -30.41 -17.69 -0.11
C PHE A 252 -31.84 -17.91 0.40
N ALA A 253 -32.16 -19.09 0.92
CA ALA A 253 -33.44 -19.36 1.59
C ALA A 253 -33.59 -18.55 2.87
N ALA A 254 -32.54 -18.48 3.71
CA ALA A 254 -32.50 -17.66 4.91
C ALA A 254 -32.64 -16.16 4.59
N LYS A 255 -31.94 -15.67 3.56
CA LYS A 255 -32.09 -14.31 3.06
C LYS A 255 -33.53 -14.00 2.65
N LYS A 256 -34.19 -14.90 1.91
CA LYS A 256 -35.57 -14.74 1.49
C LYS A 256 -36.53 -14.68 2.68
N ALA A 257 -36.32 -15.52 3.70
CA ALA A 257 -37.09 -15.50 4.94
C ALA A 257 -36.97 -14.15 5.67
N ARG A 258 -35.76 -13.61 5.77
CA ARG A 258 -35.50 -12.28 6.35
C ARG A 258 -36.24 -11.17 5.61
N SER A 259 -36.24 -11.19 4.27
CA SER A 259 -36.93 -10.17 3.45
C SER A 259 -38.45 -10.19 3.70
N VAL A 260 -39.06 -11.37 3.83
CA VAL A 260 -40.50 -11.51 4.14
C VAL A 260 -40.81 -10.97 5.54
N THR A 261 -39.95 -11.19 6.51
CA THR A 261 -40.14 -10.70 7.89
C THR A 261 -40.08 -9.17 7.96
N VAL A 262 -39.22 -8.53 7.17
CA VAL A 262 -39.13 -7.07 7.07
C VAL A 262 -40.39 -6.48 6.44
N GLU A 263 -40.92 -7.07 5.36
CA GLU A 263 -42.16 -6.61 4.71
C GLU A 263 -43.39 -6.72 5.64
N VAL A 264 -43.44 -7.77 6.49
CA VAL A 264 -44.51 -7.93 7.48
C VAL A 264 -44.37 -6.94 8.63
N SER A 265 -43.15 -6.60 9.05
CA SER A 265 -42.90 -5.59 10.10
C SER A 265 -43.20 -4.17 9.64
N ASP A 266 -42.90 -3.83 8.38
CA ASP A 266 -43.23 -2.51 7.80
C ASP A 266 -44.74 -2.32 7.61
N THR A 267 -45.49 -3.39 7.33
CA THR A 267 -46.96 -3.33 7.29
C THR A 267 -47.58 -3.19 8.68
N ALA A 268 -46.94 -3.68 9.72
CA ALA A 268 -47.39 -3.51 11.13
C ALA A 268 -46.98 -2.17 11.73
N ALA A 269 -45.88 -1.55 11.28
CA ALA A 269 -45.35 -0.28 11.78
C ALA A 269 -46.08 0.96 11.23
N VAL A 270 -46.93 0.81 10.22
CA VAL A 270 -47.81 1.88 9.71
C VAL A 270 -48.94 2.27 10.73
N ILE A 271 -49.09 1.51 11.81
CA ILE A 271 -50.14 1.74 12.82
C ILE A 271 -49.62 2.46 14.09
N LEU A 272 -48.31 2.59 14.31
CA LEU A 272 -47.77 3.31 15.47
C LEU A 272 -46.61 4.22 15.03
N ASN A 273 -46.91 5.52 14.97
CA ASN A 273 -45.92 6.57 14.82
C ASN A 273 -44.97 6.59 16.05
N GLU A 274 -43.70 6.23 15.84
CA GLU A 274 -42.58 6.79 16.60
C GLU A 274 -41.28 6.34 15.86
N ASP A 275 -40.42 7.35 15.55
CA ASP A 275 -39.18 7.17 14.80
C ASP A 275 -38.16 6.30 15.55
N PRO A 276 -37.60 5.25 14.96
CA PRO A 276 -36.46 4.53 15.54
C PRO A 276 -35.15 5.20 15.17
N VAL A 277 -34.47 5.68 16.19
CA VAL A 277 -33.06 6.08 16.15
C VAL A 277 -32.20 4.88 15.72
N THR A 278 -31.62 4.96 14.54
CA THR A 278 -30.63 3.98 14.06
C THR A 278 -29.32 4.17 14.81
N VAL A 279 -29.00 3.25 15.70
CA VAL A 279 -27.69 3.17 16.37
C VAL A 279 -26.73 2.39 15.47
N TYR A 280 -25.83 3.10 14.80
CA TYR A 280 -24.64 2.51 14.21
C TYR A 280 -23.61 2.29 15.34
N THR A 281 -23.31 1.05 15.66
CA THR A 281 -22.18 0.72 16.53
C THR A 281 -20.91 0.71 15.68
N GLU A 282 -20.19 1.82 15.69
CA GLU A 282 -18.81 1.88 15.26
C GLU A 282 -17.94 1.31 16.38
N ASP A 283 -17.06 0.36 16.04
CA ASP A 283 -16.01 -0.12 16.95
C ASP A 283 -15.04 1.04 17.22
N PRO A 284 -14.66 1.31 18.49
CA PRO A 284 -13.72 2.38 18.78
C PRO A 284 -12.32 2.04 18.26
N ALA A 285 -11.78 2.98 17.50
CA ALA A 285 -10.35 3.03 17.15
C ALA A 285 -9.56 3.28 18.45
N GLU A 286 -8.46 2.55 18.61
CA GLU A 286 -7.49 2.75 19.68
C GLU A 286 -6.94 4.18 19.62
N GLU A 287 -7.17 4.93 20.69
CA GLU A 287 -6.60 6.25 20.93
C GLU A 287 -5.11 6.13 21.26
N GLU A 288 -4.25 6.68 20.40
CA GLU A 288 -2.91 7.10 20.80
C GLU A 288 -3.00 8.50 21.40
N GLU A 289 -2.67 8.59 22.69
CA GLU A 289 -2.50 9.86 23.40
C GLU A 289 -1.40 10.71 22.78
N THR A 290 -1.75 11.90 22.31
CA THR A 290 -0.77 12.99 22.15
C THR A 290 -1.28 14.26 22.80
N HIS A 291 -0.44 14.79 23.69
CA HIS A 291 -0.59 16.02 24.45
C HIS A 291 -0.82 17.25 23.57
N ASP A 292 -1.83 17.97 23.99
CA ASP A 292 -2.07 19.40 24.14
C ASP A 292 -1.11 20.41 23.47
N SER A 293 -1.67 21.23 22.58
CA SER A 293 -1.52 22.68 22.61
C SER A 293 -2.57 23.37 21.74
N THR A 294 -3.32 24.20 22.41
CA THR A 294 -4.37 25.11 21.96
C THR A 294 -4.00 26.01 20.79
N SER A 295 -4.86 26.09 19.77
CA SER A 295 -5.26 27.36 19.17
C SER A 295 -6.52 27.17 18.31
N ASP A 296 -7.58 27.92 18.67
CA ASP A 296 -8.81 28.11 17.93
C ASP A 296 -8.54 28.59 16.50
N ASP A 297 -8.95 27.82 15.51
CA ASP A 297 -9.25 28.35 14.19
C ASP A 297 -10.46 27.61 13.60
N LYS A 298 -11.59 28.34 13.52
CA LYS A 298 -12.85 27.87 12.98
C LYS A 298 -12.73 27.66 11.48
N LEU A 299 -12.49 26.43 11.03
CA LEU A 299 -12.62 26.05 9.64
C LEU A 299 -14.11 25.95 9.27
N THR A 300 -14.57 26.89 8.46
CA THR A 300 -15.85 26.84 7.76
C THR A 300 -15.86 25.68 6.75
N PRO A 301 -16.99 24.97 6.55
CA PRO A 301 -17.06 23.87 5.57
C PRO A 301 -16.84 24.43 4.16
N ILE A 302 -15.90 23.85 3.42
CA ILE A 302 -15.66 24.15 2.01
C ILE A 302 -16.88 23.65 1.22
N SER A 303 -17.73 24.60 0.76
CA SER A 303 -18.80 24.29 -0.18
C SER A 303 -18.19 23.82 -1.52
N ARG A 304 -18.77 22.78 -2.12
CA ARG A 304 -18.38 22.34 -3.46
C ARG A 304 -18.54 23.50 -4.43
N PRO A 305 -17.52 23.85 -5.25
CA PRO A 305 -17.67 24.93 -6.22
C PRO A 305 -18.80 24.59 -7.22
N ASN A 306 -19.58 25.59 -7.58
CA ASN A 306 -20.63 25.47 -8.60
C ASN A 306 -19.98 25.16 -9.95
N LEU A 307 -20.60 24.30 -10.78
CA LEU A 307 -20.07 23.91 -12.08
C LEU A 307 -19.73 25.13 -12.96
N ASP A 308 -20.59 26.15 -12.93
CA ASP A 308 -20.41 27.39 -13.69
C ASP A 308 -19.19 28.22 -13.24
N GLU A 309 -18.80 28.10 -11.97
CA GLU A 309 -17.61 28.76 -11.41
C GLU A 309 -16.32 28.04 -11.82
N VAL A 310 -16.36 26.72 -11.93
CA VAL A 310 -15.24 25.90 -12.42
C VAL A 310 -15.00 26.16 -13.90
N GLU A 311 -16.04 26.23 -14.74
CA GLU A 311 -15.92 26.53 -16.16
C GLU A 311 -15.36 27.93 -16.40
N ARG A 312 -15.76 28.93 -15.58
CA ARG A 312 -15.21 30.28 -15.66
C ARG A 312 -13.73 30.35 -15.31
N ILE A 313 -13.29 29.62 -14.27
CA ILE A 313 -11.87 29.55 -13.89
C ILE A 313 -11.03 28.87 -14.98
N ILE A 314 -11.57 27.84 -15.63
CA ILE A 314 -10.89 27.17 -16.76
C ILE A 314 -10.75 28.13 -17.94
N ALA A 315 -11.79 28.85 -18.30
CA ALA A 315 -11.76 29.80 -19.43
C ALA A 315 -10.79 30.97 -19.18
N GLU A 316 -10.74 31.49 -17.94
CA GLU A 316 -9.78 32.54 -17.54
C GLU A 316 -8.32 32.03 -17.60
N ALA A 317 -8.06 30.80 -17.16
CA ALA A 317 -6.75 30.20 -17.22
C ALA A 317 -6.28 29.93 -18.67
N GLU A 318 -7.17 29.48 -19.55
CA GLU A 318 -6.88 29.31 -20.97
C GLU A 318 -6.57 30.63 -21.66
N GLU A 319 -7.33 31.70 -21.37
CA GLU A 319 -7.07 33.03 -21.95
C GLU A 319 -5.74 33.62 -21.47
N GLN A 320 -5.38 33.40 -20.22
CA GLN A 320 -4.09 33.84 -19.67
C GLN A 320 -2.93 33.08 -20.32
N ALA A 321 -3.01 31.75 -20.47
CA ALA A 321 -2.02 30.95 -21.16
C ALA A 321 -1.85 31.35 -22.64
N PHE A 322 -2.93 31.73 -23.32
CA PHE A 322 -2.89 32.25 -24.69
C PHE A 322 -2.22 33.65 -24.81
N ARG A 323 -2.37 34.51 -23.79
CA ARG A 323 -1.68 35.82 -23.73
C ARG A 323 -0.19 35.66 -23.51
N GLU A 324 0.22 34.75 -22.58
CA GLU A 324 1.63 34.46 -22.28
C GLU A 324 2.37 33.80 -23.46
N ALA A 325 1.69 33.01 -24.27
CA ALA A 325 2.26 32.38 -25.46
C ALA A 325 2.44 33.35 -26.67
N ARG A 326 1.88 34.57 -26.59
CA ARG A 326 1.99 35.60 -27.64
C ARG A 326 2.93 36.76 -27.30
N SER A 327 3.44 36.82 -26.07
CA SER A 327 4.46 37.77 -25.63
C SER A 327 5.86 37.15 -25.75
#